data_caa8269ec27f9a7d3b802bbbc4f65fd2
#
_entry.id   caa8269ec27f9a7d3b802bbbc4f65fd2
#
_cell.length_a   1.000
_cell.length_b   1.000
_cell.length_c   1.000
_cell.angle_alpha   90.00
_cell.angle_beta   90.00
_cell.angle_gamma   90.00
#
_symmetry.space_group_name_H-M   'P 1'
#
loop_
_entity.id
_entity.type
_entity.pdbx_description
1 polymer ?
#
loop_
_entity_poly.entity_id
_entity_poly.type
_entity_poly.pdbx_seq_one_letter_code
_entity_poly.pdbx_strand_id
1 'polypeptide(L)'
;MKNLPKEELLSRIEAINRSNAIIYFDLNSKILGVNDIFLETMGYGKGNHEELIGKHHNIFVCDDYARSLEYEKFWDILRSGKHYTGEFERRKKDGTLISLQATYNPVYDESGSLTKIMKIATDITEIVNSKNQMEAVNRSTADRHDCSAGVDRWSGQRS
;
A
#
# COMPACT_ATOMS: atom_id res chain seq x y z
N MET A 1 3.81 23.89 11.03
CA MET A 1 5.01 23.05 11.32
C MET A 1 6.27 23.57 10.61
N LYS A 2 6.39 24.88 10.51
CA LYS A 2 7.56 25.49 9.88
C LYS A 2 8.71 25.51 10.88
N ASN A 3 9.93 25.17 10.44
CA ASN A 3 11.17 25.32 11.18
C ASN A 3 11.39 24.39 12.39
N LEU A 4 10.95 23.13 12.28
CA LEU A 4 11.35 22.15 13.28
C LEU A 4 12.83 21.77 13.09
N PRO A 5 13.60 21.61 14.20
CA PRO A 5 14.95 21.07 14.10
C PRO A 5 14.96 19.71 13.39
N LYS A 6 16.04 19.43 12.65
CA LYS A 6 16.21 18.17 11.94
C LYS A 6 16.05 16.95 12.86
N GLU A 7 16.57 17.03 14.06
CA GLU A 7 16.49 15.97 15.08
C GLU A 7 15.04 15.68 15.47
N GLU A 8 14.24 16.71 15.64
CA GLU A 8 12.82 16.59 15.95
C GLU A 8 12.06 15.93 14.80
N LEU A 9 12.35 16.32 13.55
CA LEU A 9 11.74 15.70 12.37
C LEU A 9 12.10 14.22 12.27
N LEU A 10 13.35 13.85 12.50
CA LEU A 10 13.81 12.47 12.49
C LEU A 10 13.11 11.65 13.58
N SER A 11 12.97 12.19 14.78
CA SER A 11 12.28 11.52 15.88
C SER A 11 10.82 11.24 15.54
N ARG A 12 10.15 12.17 14.87
CA ARG A 12 8.76 11.99 14.42
C ARG A 12 8.64 10.92 13.34
N ILE A 13 9.56 10.91 12.38
CA ILE A 13 9.62 9.90 11.34
C ILE A 13 9.85 8.51 11.96
N GLU A 14 10.74 8.40 12.92
CA GLU A 14 11.00 7.14 13.63
C GLU A 14 9.76 6.65 14.38
N ALA A 15 9.03 7.55 15.03
CA ALA A 15 7.79 7.21 15.72
C ALA A 15 6.74 6.64 14.75
N ILE A 16 6.59 7.23 13.58
CA ILE A 16 5.69 6.73 12.52
C ILE A 16 6.15 5.36 12.03
N ASN A 17 7.44 5.18 11.80
CA ASN A 17 8.03 3.93 11.34
C ASN A 17 7.85 2.76 12.33
N ARG A 18 7.80 3.05 13.62
CA ARG A 18 7.64 2.01 14.65
C ARG A 18 6.23 1.40 14.68
N SER A 19 5.25 2.09 14.18
CA SER A 19 3.84 1.70 14.33
C SER A 19 3.11 1.44 13.01
N ASN A 20 3.75 1.69 11.87
CA ASN A 20 3.10 1.56 10.57
C ASN A 20 3.94 0.77 9.58
N ALA A 21 3.26 0.01 8.72
CA ALA A 21 3.90 -0.58 7.55
C ALA A 21 4.11 0.51 6.50
N ILE A 22 5.36 0.74 6.11
CA ILE A 22 5.72 1.83 5.18
C ILE A 22 6.57 1.30 4.04
N ILE A 23 6.25 1.75 2.83
CA ILE A 23 6.99 1.44 1.61
C ILE A 23 7.03 2.68 0.72
N TYR A 24 8.14 2.87 0.03
CA TYR A 24 8.37 3.99 -0.90
C TYR A 24 8.56 3.48 -2.31
N PHE A 25 7.99 4.19 -3.26
CA PHE A 25 8.12 3.91 -4.70
C PHE A 25 8.65 5.13 -5.44
N ASP A 26 9.37 4.88 -6.52
CA ASP A 26 9.62 5.93 -7.51
C ASP A 26 8.37 6.14 -8.39
N LEU A 27 8.45 7.09 -9.32
CA LEU A 27 7.33 7.40 -10.21
C LEU A 27 7.08 6.34 -11.28
N ASN A 28 7.98 5.35 -11.40
CA ASN A 28 7.83 4.18 -12.26
C ASN A 28 7.37 2.94 -11.48
N SER A 29 6.88 3.13 -10.26
CA SER A 29 6.34 2.07 -9.41
C SER A 29 7.38 1.08 -8.89
N LYS A 30 8.67 1.44 -8.93
CA LYS A 30 9.75 0.64 -8.36
C LYS A 30 9.91 0.94 -6.88
N ILE A 31 10.14 -0.10 -6.11
CA ILE A 31 10.35 -0.02 -4.66
C ILE A 31 11.71 0.61 -4.37
N LEU A 32 11.70 1.73 -3.65
CA LEU A 32 12.90 2.45 -3.22
C LEU A 32 13.31 2.12 -1.79
N GLY A 33 12.37 1.83 -0.93
CA GLY A 33 12.60 1.53 0.46
C GLY A 33 11.39 0.95 1.14
N VAL A 34 11.61 0.24 2.24
CA VAL A 34 10.57 -0.45 3.00
C VAL A 34 11.02 -0.57 4.45
N ASN A 35 10.07 -0.49 5.39
CA ASN A 35 10.40 -0.73 6.79
C ASN A 35 10.14 -2.19 7.20
N ASP A 36 10.63 -2.57 8.38
CA ASP A 36 10.50 -3.94 8.88
C ASP A 36 9.05 -4.36 9.10
N ILE A 37 8.19 -3.44 9.54
CA ILE A 37 6.76 -3.75 9.74
C ILE A 37 6.11 -4.13 8.42
N PHE A 38 6.43 -3.43 7.34
CA PHE A 38 5.93 -3.79 6.00
C PHE A 38 6.41 -5.19 5.59
N LEU A 39 7.69 -5.47 5.80
CA LEU A 39 8.28 -6.78 5.49
C LEU A 39 7.57 -7.92 6.23
N GLU A 40 7.35 -7.74 7.53
CA GLU A 40 6.64 -8.73 8.34
C GLU A 40 5.18 -8.88 7.91
N THR A 41 4.50 -7.76 7.71
CA THR A 41 3.09 -7.74 7.30
C THR A 41 2.88 -8.47 5.97
N MET A 42 3.79 -8.34 5.03
CA MET A 42 3.71 -8.96 3.70
C MET A 42 4.40 -10.32 3.60
N GLY A 43 4.92 -10.83 4.71
CA GLY A 43 5.48 -12.17 4.77
C GLY A 43 6.92 -12.32 4.27
N TYR A 44 7.66 -11.22 4.15
CA TYR A 44 9.06 -11.24 3.71
C TYR A 44 10.06 -11.43 4.85
N GLY A 45 9.61 -11.18 6.08
CA GLY A 45 10.47 -11.29 7.27
C GLY A 45 11.33 -10.06 7.52
N LYS A 46 11.51 -9.74 8.78
CA LYS A 46 12.28 -8.59 9.25
C LYS A 46 13.70 -8.61 8.69
N GLY A 47 14.18 -7.48 8.21
CA GLY A 47 15.53 -7.30 7.71
C GLY A 47 15.75 -7.66 6.25
N ASN A 48 14.77 -8.26 5.57
CA ASN A 48 14.91 -8.72 4.18
C ASN A 48 14.55 -7.63 3.15
N HIS A 49 15.05 -6.42 3.38
CA HIS A 49 14.79 -5.26 2.51
C HIS A 49 15.23 -5.50 1.06
N GLU A 50 16.34 -6.17 0.87
CA GLU A 50 16.93 -6.42 -0.45
C GLU A 50 16.04 -7.28 -1.35
N GLU A 51 15.17 -8.09 -0.77
CA GLU A 51 14.21 -8.87 -1.56
C GLU A 51 13.22 -7.99 -2.33
N LEU A 52 12.94 -6.80 -1.82
CA LEU A 52 11.94 -5.91 -2.40
C LEU A 52 12.51 -4.72 -3.16
N ILE A 53 13.64 -4.18 -2.71
CA ILE A 53 14.21 -2.96 -3.31
C ILE A 53 14.52 -3.18 -4.80
N GLY A 54 14.08 -2.25 -5.63
CA GLY A 54 14.23 -2.31 -7.08
C GLY A 54 13.17 -3.10 -7.83
N LYS A 55 12.33 -3.86 -7.13
CA LYS A 55 11.21 -4.58 -7.74
C LYS A 55 10.02 -3.64 -7.98
N HIS A 56 9.16 -4.02 -8.91
CA HIS A 56 7.97 -3.27 -9.26
C HIS A 56 6.82 -3.57 -8.29
N HIS A 57 5.97 -2.59 -8.03
CA HIS A 57 4.77 -2.73 -7.18
C HIS A 57 3.85 -3.88 -7.60
N ASN A 58 3.86 -4.25 -8.90
CA ASN A 58 2.98 -5.31 -9.41
C ASN A 58 3.17 -6.68 -8.76
N ILE A 59 4.28 -6.91 -8.04
CA ILE A 59 4.47 -8.14 -7.27
C ILE A 59 3.46 -8.32 -6.13
N PHE A 60 2.83 -7.24 -5.69
CA PHE A 60 1.85 -7.23 -4.61
C PHE A 60 0.41 -7.37 -5.08
N VAL A 61 0.17 -7.43 -6.37
CA VAL A 61 -1.18 -7.52 -6.95
C VAL A 61 -1.31 -8.79 -7.77
N CYS A 62 -2.57 -9.20 -8.02
CA CYS A 62 -2.83 -10.35 -8.88
C CYS A 62 -2.45 -10.02 -10.32
N ASP A 63 -2.02 -11.03 -11.07
CA ASP A 63 -1.51 -10.85 -12.42
C ASP A 63 -2.52 -10.20 -13.36
N ASP A 64 -3.80 -10.56 -13.25
CA ASP A 64 -4.87 -9.97 -14.05
C ASP A 64 -5.06 -8.48 -13.75
N TYR A 65 -5.02 -8.11 -12.47
CA TYR A 65 -5.10 -6.70 -12.07
C TYR A 65 -3.84 -5.93 -12.53
N ALA A 66 -2.66 -6.53 -12.41
CA ALA A 66 -1.41 -5.90 -12.85
C ALA A 66 -1.41 -5.52 -14.34
N ARG A 67 -2.16 -6.26 -15.16
CA ARG A 67 -2.29 -6.02 -16.60
C ARG A 67 -3.52 -5.17 -16.96
N SER A 68 -4.31 -4.76 -15.98
CA SER A 68 -5.55 -4.05 -16.21
C SER A 68 -5.34 -2.56 -16.46
N LEU A 69 -6.30 -1.96 -17.12
CA LEU A 69 -6.36 -0.51 -17.33
C LEU A 69 -6.57 0.23 -16.00
N GLU A 70 -7.30 -0.37 -15.06
CA GLU A 70 -7.54 0.18 -13.72
C GLU A 70 -6.24 0.35 -12.95
N TYR A 71 -5.33 -0.61 -13.05
CA TYR A 71 -4.02 -0.55 -12.41
C TYR A 71 -3.16 0.57 -12.99
N GLU A 72 -3.18 0.71 -14.30
CA GLU A 72 -2.49 1.78 -15.01
C GLU A 72 -3.01 3.16 -14.58
N LYS A 73 -4.33 3.32 -14.55
CA LYS A 73 -4.98 4.55 -14.10
C LYS A 73 -4.69 4.87 -12.63
N PHE A 74 -4.63 3.85 -11.79
CA PHE A 74 -4.24 4.01 -10.38
C PHE A 74 -2.88 4.69 -10.26
N TRP A 75 -1.88 4.19 -10.98
CA TRP A 75 -0.55 4.79 -10.97
C TRP A 75 -0.51 6.17 -11.63
N ASP A 76 -1.30 6.41 -12.65
CA ASP A 76 -1.42 7.74 -13.27
C ASP A 76 -1.95 8.78 -12.26
N ILE A 77 -2.93 8.40 -11.45
CA ILE A 77 -3.43 9.26 -10.37
C ILE A 77 -2.32 9.59 -9.37
N LEU A 78 -1.54 8.61 -8.95
CA LEU A 78 -0.43 8.82 -8.02
C LEU A 78 0.64 9.73 -8.63
N ARG A 79 0.99 9.53 -9.90
CA ARG A 79 1.95 10.38 -10.62
C ARG A 79 1.45 11.81 -10.82
N SER A 80 0.16 12.04 -10.73
CA SER A 80 -0.41 13.40 -10.81
C SER A 80 -0.24 14.21 -9.52
N GLY A 81 0.31 13.61 -8.47
CA GLY A 81 0.53 14.27 -7.19
C GLY A 81 -0.65 14.24 -6.24
N LYS A 82 -1.66 13.45 -6.53
CA LYS A 82 -2.81 13.25 -5.64
C LYS A 82 -2.51 12.16 -4.61
N HIS A 83 -2.89 12.38 -3.37
CA HIS A 83 -2.92 11.30 -2.40
C HIS A 83 -4.13 10.39 -2.64
N TYR A 84 -4.00 9.14 -2.27
CA TYR A 84 -5.04 8.15 -2.50
C TYR A 84 -5.20 7.30 -1.24
N THR A 85 -6.39 7.30 -0.67
CA THR A 85 -6.71 6.51 0.53
C THR A 85 -7.77 5.49 0.19
N GLY A 86 -7.60 4.26 0.63
CA GLY A 86 -8.59 3.22 0.40
C GLY A 86 -8.24 1.90 1.03
N GLU A 87 -9.09 0.93 0.77
CA GLU A 87 -8.88 -0.47 1.11
C GLU A 87 -8.39 -1.21 -0.13
N PHE A 88 -7.31 -2.00 0.05
CA PHE A 88 -6.63 -2.66 -1.05
C PHE A 88 -6.43 -4.13 -0.73
N GLU A 89 -6.79 -5.00 -1.65
CA GLU A 89 -6.38 -6.40 -1.59
C GLU A 89 -4.99 -6.54 -2.21
N ARG A 90 -4.09 -7.17 -1.49
CA ARG A 90 -2.70 -7.36 -1.92
C ARG A 90 -2.26 -8.80 -1.72
N ARG A 91 -1.24 -9.21 -2.46
CA ARG A 91 -0.66 -10.55 -2.40
C ARG A 91 0.63 -10.53 -1.59
N LYS A 92 0.69 -11.38 -0.58
CA LYS A 92 1.87 -11.59 0.25
C LYS A 92 2.92 -12.44 -0.50
N LYS A 93 4.10 -12.58 0.08
CA LYS A 93 5.19 -13.39 -0.49
C LYS A 93 4.77 -14.83 -0.78
N ASP A 94 3.99 -15.45 0.11
CA ASP A 94 3.51 -16.83 -0.02
C ASP A 94 2.34 -17.00 -0.99
N GLY A 95 1.87 -15.91 -1.61
CA GLY A 95 0.75 -15.91 -2.52
C GLY A 95 -0.61 -15.71 -1.85
N THR A 96 -0.71 -15.72 -0.53
CA THR A 96 -1.98 -15.46 0.17
C THR A 96 -2.37 -14.01 0.07
N LEU A 97 -3.67 -13.75 0.15
CA LEU A 97 -4.20 -12.39 0.05
C LEU A 97 -4.30 -11.73 1.42
N ILE A 98 -4.03 -10.45 1.46
CA ILE A 98 -4.14 -9.59 2.63
C ILE A 98 -4.97 -8.36 2.26
N SER A 99 -5.81 -7.92 3.18
CA SER A 99 -6.55 -6.66 3.02
C SER A 99 -5.85 -5.57 3.80
N LEU A 100 -5.50 -4.49 3.11
CA LEU A 100 -4.81 -3.35 3.69
C LEU A 100 -5.68 -2.11 3.60
N GLN A 101 -5.76 -1.37 4.68
CA GLN A 101 -6.13 0.04 4.61
C GLN A 101 -4.85 0.83 4.40
N ALA A 102 -4.78 1.64 3.37
CA ALA A 102 -3.56 2.32 3.02
C ALA A 102 -3.81 3.72 2.48
N THR A 103 -2.80 4.56 2.68
CA THR A 103 -2.71 5.88 2.05
C THR A 103 -1.44 5.94 1.23
N TYR A 104 -1.57 6.31 -0.02
CA TYR A 104 -0.47 6.62 -0.92
C TYR A 104 -0.29 8.13 -0.94
N ASN A 105 0.88 8.60 -0.58
CA ASN A 105 1.15 10.03 -0.38
C ASN A 105 2.26 10.50 -1.32
N PRO A 106 2.06 11.61 -2.02
CA PRO A 106 3.13 12.19 -2.82
C PRO A 106 4.23 12.76 -1.91
N VAL A 107 5.48 12.57 -2.33
CA VAL A 107 6.65 13.16 -1.67
C VAL A 107 7.35 14.07 -2.65
N TYR A 108 7.55 15.32 -2.25
CA TYR A 108 8.14 16.38 -3.07
C TYR A 108 9.55 16.68 -2.60
N ASP A 109 10.40 17.12 -3.52
CA ASP A 109 11.72 17.66 -3.20
C ASP A 109 11.66 19.14 -2.79
N GLU A 110 12.80 19.73 -2.52
CA GLU A 110 12.91 21.14 -2.13
C GLU A 110 12.42 22.10 -3.22
N SER A 111 12.48 21.70 -4.48
CA SER A 111 11.98 22.50 -5.60
C SER A 111 10.48 22.42 -5.82
N GLY A 112 9.79 21.55 -5.06
CA GLY A 112 8.36 21.28 -5.23
C GLY A 112 8.04 20.24 -6.29
N SER A 113 9.04 19.52 -6.79
CA SER A 113 8.85 18.46 -7.79
C SER A 113 8.52 17.13 -7.11
N LEU A 114 7.53 16.43 -7.65
CA LEU A 114 7.15 15.09 -7.18
C LEU A 114 8.29 14.10 -7.48
N THR A 115 8.79 13.43 -6.45
CA THR A 115 9.93 12.52 -6.59
C THR A 115 9.61 11.07 -6.28
N LYS A 116 8.70 10.83 -5.37
CA LYS A 116 8.36 9.46 -4.92
C LYS A 116 6.97 9.42 -4.31
N ILE A 117 6.49 8.21 -4.11
CA ILE A 117 5.21 7.92 -3.45
C ILE A 117 5.51 7.14 -2.16
N MET A 118 4.97 7.61 -1.04
CA MET A 118 5.04 6.92 0.24
C MET A 118 3.70 6.26 0.55
N LYS A 119 3.70 4.97 0.76
CA LYS A 119 2.52 4.23 1.19
C LYS A 119 2.64 3.92 2.68
N ILE A 120 1.58 4.24 3.42
CA ILE A 120 1.41 3.85 4.82
C ILE A 120 0.22 2.89 4.87
N ALA A 121 0.39 1.72 5.45
CA ALA A 121 -0.64 0.67 5.42
C ALA A 121 -0.87 0.03 6.78
N THR A 122 -2.10 -0.45 6.97
CA THR A 122 -2.55 -1.22 8.13
C THR A 122 -3.24 -2.48 7.66
N ASP A 123 -2.89 -3.63 8.26
CA ASP A 123 -3.56 -4.90 7.98
C ASP A 123 -4.96 -4.90 8.61
N ILE A 124 -5.98 -5.02 7.77
CA ILE A 124 -7.39 -5.09 8.18
C ILE A 124 -8.04 -6.42 7.80
N THR A 125 -7.24 -7.46 7.54
CA THR A 125 -7.73 -8.75 7.04
C THR A 125 -8.77 -9.36 7.98
N GLU A 126 -8.53 -9.34 9.28
CA GLU A 126 -9.47 -9.86 10.28
C GLU A 126 -10.79 -9.08 10.29
N ILE A 127 -10.72 -7.76 10.15
CA ILE A 127 -11.89 -6.88 10.10
C ILE A 127 -12.73 -7.19 8.86
N VAL A 128 -12.09 -7.31 7.69
CA VAL A 128 -12.75 -7.62 6.43
C VAL A 128 -13.37 -9.01 6.48
N ASN A 129 -12.67 -10.02 7.00
CA ASN A 129 -13.18 -11.38 7.13
C ASN A 129 -14.40 -11.44 8.05
N SER A 130 -14.40 -10.72 9.16
CA SER A 130 -15.53 -10.62 10.08
C SER A 130 -16.76 -10.02 9.40
N LYS A 131 -16.59 -8.94 8.65
CA LYS A 131 -17.67 -8.33 7.84
C LYS A 131 -18.20 -9.31 6.80
N ASN A 132 -17.33 -10.00 6.10
CA ASN A 132 -17.72 -10.97 5.07
C ASN A 132 -18.46 -12.16 5.66
N GLN A 133 -18.09 -12.62 6.84
CA GLN A 133 -18.81 -13.67 7.57
C GLN A 133 -20.22 -13.23 7.97
N MET A 134 -20.40 -12.00 8.41
CA MET A 134 -21.72 -11.44 8.72
C MET A 134 -22.60 -11.31 7.48
N GLU A 135 -22.02 -10.91 6.35
CA GLU A 135 -22.71 -10.82 5.06
C GLU A 135 -23.01 -12.21 4.46
N ALA A 136 -22.11 -13.18 4.67
CA ALA A 136 -22.25 -14.55 4.14
C ALA A 136 -23.36 -15.35 4.83
N VAL A 137 -23.78 -14.99 6.04
CA VAL A 137 -24.99 -15.56 6.67
C VAL A 137 -26.26 -15.23 5.87
N ASN A 138 -26.20 -14.17 5.05
CA ASN A 138 -27.31 -13.70 4.24
C ASN A 138 -27.15 -13.97 2.73
N ARG A 139 -26.05 -14.59 2.30
CA ARG A 139 -25.79 -14.90 0.88
C ARG A 139 -25.19 -16.29 0.74
N SER A 140 -25.71 -17.07 -0.24
CA SER A 140 -25.02 -18.27 -0.67
C SER A 140 -23.63 -17.89 -1.22
N THR A 141 -22.61 -18.58 -0.73
CA THR A 141 -21.19 -18.38 -0.97
C THR A 141 -20.83 -18.09 -2.43
N ALA A 142 -20.36 -16.89 -2.72
CA ALA A 142 -19.53 -16.64 -3.86
C ALA A 142 -18.09 -17.03 -3.53
N ASP A 143 -17.43 -17.68 -4.49
CA ASP A 143 -16.05 -18.14 -4.38
C ASP A 143 -15.11 -16.95 -4.09
N ARG A 144 -14.39 -17.04 -2.97
CA ARG A 144 -13.62 -15.91 -2.44
C ARG A 144 -12.16 -15.87 -2.91
N HIS A 145 -11.80 -16.76 -3.83
CA HIS A 145 -10.44 -16.86 -4.32
C HIS A 145 -10.24 -16.18 -5.67
N ASP A 146 -11.23 -15.42 -6.10
CA ASP A 146 -11.14 -14.71 -7.36
C ASP A 146 -10.46 -13.37 -7.20
N CYS A 147 -9.21 -13.32 -7.65
CA CYS A 147 -8.44 -12.09 -7.77
C CYS A 147 -9.06 -11.08 -8.74
N SER A 148 -10.08 -11.48 -9.50
CA SER A 148 -10.79 -10.57 -10.39
C SER A 148 -11.60 -9.51 -9.64
N ALA A 149 -11.88 -9.76 -8.36
CA ALA A 149 -12.50 -8.80 -7.47
C ALA A 149 -11.50 -7.90 -6.75
N GLY A 150 -10.22 -7.97 -7.10
CA GLY A 150 -9.16 -7.12 -6.55
C GLY A 150 -9.37 -5.65 -6.89
N VAL A 151 -10.59 -5.24 -6.85
CA VAL A 151 -10.99 -3.85 -7.02
C VAL A 151 -10.53 -3.13 -5.77
N ASP A 152 -9.55 -2.28 -5.96
CA ASP A 152 -9.17 -1.32 -4.96
C ASP A 152 -10.42 -0.50 -4.61
N ARG A 153 -10.97 -0.73 -3.44
CA ARG A 153 -12.14 0.01 -2.98
C ARG A 153 -11.72 1.40 -2.58
N TRP A 154 -12.10 2.32 -3.39
CA TRP A 154 -11.82 3.72 -3.19
C TRP A 154 -12.81 4.32 -2.19
N SER A 155 -12.32 4.72 -1.01
CA SER A 155 -13.07 5.59 -0.09
C SER A 155 -12.59 7.03 -0.33
N GLY A 156 -12.87 7.53 -1.55
CA GLY A 156 -12.24 8.73 -2.03
C GLY A 156 -12.55 9.95 -1.21
N GLN A 157 -11.56 10.51 -0.59
CA GLN A 157 -11.51 11.95 -0.44
C GLN A 157 -10.66 12.51 -1.57
N ARG A 158 -11.35 13.15 -2.48
CA ARG A 158 -10.72 13.95 -3.52
C ARG A 158 -10.27 15.24 -2.88
N SER A 159 -9.00 15.44 -2.79
CA SER A 159 -8.48 16.79 -2.54
C SER A 159 -8.27 17.50 -3.85
#